data_fd75eb9e20fdffd2cea04553ed65e1a9
#
_entry.id   fd75eb9e20fdffd2cea04553ed65e1a9
#
_cell.length_a   1.000
_cell.length_b   1.000
_cell.length_c   1.000
_cell.angle_alpha   90.00
_cell.angle_beta   90.00
_cell.angle_gamma   90.00
#
_symmetry.space_group_name_H-M   'P 1'
#
loop_
_entity.id
_entity.type
_entity.pdbx_description
1 polymer ?
#
loop_
_entity_poly.entity_id
_entity_poly.type
_entity_poly.pdbx_seq_one_letter_code
_entity_poly.pdbx_strand_id
1 'polypeptide(L)'
;MTAVVASYGAEAVAAWGVGNRMESIASIVVLALSMTLPPFISQNVGAGQVSRVKEAYSLTLKFVLIWQFLIFLVMWGLSSWIAVAFANEVEVSVLIQLFLMIVPLGYGMQGIIILTNSSLNAMHRPMTALTLSVIRLFVFFVPISVAGSFFFELKGLFAGTVIANVAMACVSLFVFKRAIADFENDTSPVSEQ
;
A
#
# COMPACT_ATOMS: atom_id res chain seq x y z
N MET A 1 6.18 11.08 9.12
CA MET A 1 6.22 11.85 7.87
C MET A 1 5.80 13.31 8.06
N THR A 2 4.73 13.61 8.78
CA THR A 2 4.29 14.99 9.02
C THR A 2 5.41 15.90 9.57
N ALA A 3 6.27 15.38 10.47
CA ALA A 3 7.41 16.14 11.00
C ALA A 3 8.44 16.51 9.91
N VAL A 4 8.67 15.63 8.94
CA VAL A 4 9.57 15.90 7.80
C VAL A 4 8.92 16.91 6.86
N VAL A 5 7.61 16.78 6.60
CA VAL A 5 6.87 17.74 5.77
C VAL A 5 6.83 19.12 6.43
N ALA A 6 6.71 19.19 7.76
CA ALA A 6 6.68 20.44 8.50
C ALA A 6 7.98 21.28 8.37
N SER A 7 9.13 20.65 8.07
CA SER A 7 10.37 21.40 7.79
C SER A 7 10.34 22.17 6.47
N TYR A 8 9.35 21.91 5.60
CA TYR A 8 9.14 22.60 4.31
C TYR A 8 8.08 23.72 4.38
N GLY A 9 7.57 24.02 5.59
CA GLY A 9 6.62 25.11 5.80
C GLY A 9 5.18 24.68 6.04
N ALA A 10 4.34 25.65 6.39
CA ALA A 10 2.93 25.43 6.69
C ALA A 10 2.13 25.00 5.44
N GLU A 11 2.50 25.52 4.27
CA GLU A 11 1.90 25.23 2.98
C GLU A 11 2.08 23.74 2.61
N ALA A 12 3.27 23.18 2.87
CA ALA A 12 3.57 21.78 2.66
C ALA A 12 2.73 20.88 3.59
N VAL A 13 2.55 21.29 4.84
CA VAL A 13 1.70 20.56 5.81
C VAL A 13 0.23 20.60 5.38
N ALA A 14 -0.25 21.75 4.91
CA ALA A 14 -1.62 21.89 4.40
C ALA A 14 -1.85 20.96 3.19
N ALA A 15 -0.95 20.99 2.21
CA ALA A 15 -1.01 20.14 1.03
C ALA A 15 -0.96 18.63 1.38
N TRP A 16 -0.09 18.25 2.32
CA TRP A 16 0.00 16.89 2.87
C TRP A 16 -1.30 16.46 3.53
N GLY A 17 -1.95 17.37 4.28
CA GLY A 17 -3.24 17.12 4.92
C GLY A 17 -4.35 16.81 3.92
N VAL A 18 -4.43 17.57 2.83
CA VAL A 18 -5.37 17.32 1.73
C VAL A 18 -5.05 15.99 1.05
N GLY A 19 -3.76 15.75 0.74
CA GLY A 19 -3.30 14.51 0.14
C GLY A 19 -3.70 13.26 0.96
N ASN A 20 -3.52 13.29 2.27
CA ASN A 20 -3.91 12.19 3.16
C ASN A 20 -5.43 11.95 3.19
N ARG A 21 -6.25 12.99 3.06
CA ARG A 21 -7.71 12.82 2.93
C ARG A 21 -8.07 12.13 1.63
N MET A 22 -7.44 12.50 0.53
CA MET A 22 -7.63 11.85 -0.78
C MET A 22 -7.17 10.39 -0.73
N GLU A 23 -6.03 10.10 -0.11
CA GLU A 23 -5.55 8.74 0.11
C GLU A 23 -6.52 7.90 0.94
N SER A 24 -7.10 8.46 1.99
CA SER A 24 -8.09 7.77 2.82
C SER A 24 -9.31 7.36 2.01
N ILE A 25 -9.84 8.26 1.16
CA ILE A 25 -10.96 7.98 0.26
C ILE A 25 -10.57 6.91 -0.77
N ALA A 26 -9.41 7.03 -1.39
CA ALA A 26 -8.90 6.08 -2.37
C ALA A 26 -8.74 4.66 -1.79
N SER A 27 -8.40 4.57 -0.51
CA SER A 27 -8.12 3.31 0.18
C SER A 27 -9.37 2.58 0.69
N ILE A 28 -10.57 3.18 0.65
CA ILE A 28 -11.80 2.58 1.21
C ILE A 28 -12.05 1.17 0.66
N VAL A 29 -11.92 0.98 -0.65
CA VAL A 29 -12.15 -0.33 -1.30
C VAL A 29 -11.09 -1.34 -0.87
N VAL A 30 -9.83 -0.92 -0.76
CA VAL A 30 -8.73 -1.79 -0.28
C VAL A 30 -8.98 -2.23 1.16
N LEU A 31 -9.41 -1.31 2.02
CA LEU A 31 -9.74 -1.61 3.42
C LEU A 31 -10.94 -2.57 3.52
N ALA A 32 -11.98 -2.36 2.73
CA ALA A 32 -13.12 -3.29 2.67
C ALA A 32 -12.67 -4.71 2.27
N LEU A 33 -11.80 -4.82 1.26
CA LEU A 33 -11.26 -6.11 0.83
C LEU A 33 -10.32 -6.72 1.88
N SER A 34 -9.58 -5.91 2.63
CA SER A 34 -8.73 -6.39 3.71
C SER A 34 -9.52 -6.96 4.90
N MET A 35 -10.82 -6.68 4.99
CA MET A 35 -11.73 -7.25 5.98
C MET A 35 -12.50 -8.46 5.45
N THR A 36 -12.80 -8.50 4.15
CA THR A 36 -13.62 -9.56 3.54
C THR A 36 -12.80 -10.76 3.04
N LEU A 37 -11.57 -10.53 2.60
CA LEU A 37 -10.67 -11.59 2.13
C LEU A 37 -10.21 -12.55 3.25
N PRO A 38 -9.85 -12.11 4.48
CA PRO A 38 -9.37 -12.97 5.56
C PRO A 38 -10.30 -14.12 5.94
N PRO A 39 -11.61 -13.95 6.14
CA PRO A 39 -12.53 -15.05 6.41
C PRO A 39 -12.51 -16.14 5.34
N PHE A 40 -12.47 -15.74 4.06
CA PHE A 40 -12.37 -16.68 2.95
C PHE A 40 -11.05 -17.46 2.97
N ILE A 41 -9.92 -16.77 3.19
CA ILE A 41 -8.60 -17.40 3.31
C ILE A 41 -8.58 -18.37 4.49
N SER A 42 -9.01 -17.95 5.68
CA SER A 42 -9.00 -18.77 6.90
C SER A 42 -9.81 -20.07 6.73
N GLN A 43 -11.01 -19.99 6.14
CA GLN A 43 -11.84 -21.17 5.88
C GLN A 43 -11.16 -22.15 4.91
N ASN A 44 -10.57 -21.65 3.82
CA ASN A 44 -9.92 -22.51 2.83
C ASN A 44 -8.58 -23.06 3.33
N VAL A 45 -7.85 -22.33 4.17
CA VAL A 45 -6.66 -22.82 4.87
C VAL A 45 -7.05 -23.96 5.81
N GLY A 46 -8.10 -23.79 6.63
CA GLY A 46 -8.59 -24.85 7.52
C GLY A 46 -9.09 -26.11 6.79
N ALA A 47 -9.55 -25.94 5.54
CA ALA A 47 -9.99 -27.06 4.69
C ALA A 47 -8.85 -27.65 3.82
N GLY A 48 -7.59 -27.18 3.94
CA GLY A 48 -6.47 -27.62 3.12
C GLY A 48 -6.55 -27.22 1.64
N GLN A 49 -7.45 -26.28 1.28
CA GLN A 49 -7.72 -25.88 -0.12
C GLN A 49 -6.80 -24.73 -0.56
N VAL A 50 -5.49 -25.00 -0.63
CA VAL A 50 -4.44 -24.00 -0.95
C VAL A 50 -4.65 -23.33 -2.32
N SER A 51 -5.10 -24.08 -3.32
CA SER A 51 -5.38 -23.56 -4.67
C SER A 51 -6.40 -22.43 -4.65
N ARG A 52 -7.47 -22.57 -3.85
CA ARG A 52 -8.48 -21.52 -3.68
C ARG A 52 -7.94 -20.27 -2.98
N VAL A 53 -7.05 -20.45 -2.00
CA VAL A 53 -6.38 -19.33 -1.34
C VAL A 53 -5.55 -18.53 -2.33
N LYS A 54 -4.73 -19.22 -3.16
CA LYS A 54 -3.91 -18.57 -4.21
C LYS A 54 -4.78 -17.83 -5.22
N GLU A 55 -5.86 -18.46 -5.67
CA GLU A 55 -6.76 -17.87 -6.65
C GLU A 55 -7.45 -16.63 -6.11
N ALA A 56 -8.08 -16.70 -4.93
CA ALA A 56 -8.76 -15.57 -4.29
C ALA A 56 -7.80 -14.41 -4.04
N TYR A 57 -6.61 -14.67 -3.50
CA TYR A 57 -5.59 -13.67 -3.29
C TYR A 57 -5.17 -13.01 -4.60
N SER A 58 -4.87 -13.79 -5.64
CA SER A 58 -4.45 -13.29 -6.94
C SER A 58 -5.53 -12.43 -7.62
N LEU A 59 -6.79 -12.88 -7.57
CA LEU A 59 -7.93 -12.13 -8.13
C LEU A 59 -8.12 -10.81 -7.40
N THR A 60 -8.05 -10.83 -6.06
CA THR A 60 -8.18 -9.63 -5.24
C THR A 60 -7.06 -8.64 -5.52
N LEU A 61 -5.81 -9.10 -5.67
CA LEU A 61 -4.70 -8.23 -6.04
C LEU A 61 -4.88 -7.60 -7.43
N LYS A 62 -5.27 -8.39 -8.44
CA LYS A 62 -5.55 -7.87 -9.79
C LYS A 62 -6.64 -6.81 -9.76
N PHE A 63 -7.72 -7.08 -9.04
CA PHE A 63 -8.80 -6.11 -8.89
C PHE A 63 -8.31 -4.81 -8.23
N VAL A 64 -7.56 -4.90 -7.13
CA VAL A 64 -7.03 -3.73 -6.41
C VAL A 64 -6.07 -2.93 -7.29
N LEU A 65 -5.19 -3.58 -8.04
CA LEU A 65 -4.26 -2.89 -8.95
C LEU A 65 -5.02 -2.13 -10.04
N ILE A 66 -6.01 -2.75 -10.67
CA ILE A 66 -6.85 -2.09 -11.68
C ILE A 66 -7.62 -0.94 -11.07
N TRP A 67 -8.26 -1.17 -9.91
CA TRP A 67 -9.04 -0.15 -9.20
C TRP A 67 -8.18 1.06 -8.82
N GLN A 68 -7.03 0.82 -8.18
CA GLN A 68 -6.14 1.91 -7.77
C GLN A 68 -5.50 2.63 -8.95
N PHE A 69 -5.27 1.94 -10.06
CA PHE A 69 -4.83 2.57 -11.29
C PHE A 69 -5.90 3.51 -11.86
N LEU A 70 -7.18 3.11 -11.83
CA LEU A 70 -8.29 3.99 -12.22
C LEU A 70 -8.39 5.20 -11.29
N ILE A 71 -8.27 5.01 -9.97
CA ILE A 71 -8.22 6.10 -8.99
C ILE A 71 -7.05 7.06 -9.29
N PHE A 72 -5.87 6.51 -9.59
CA PHE A 72 -4.71 7.34 -10.00
C PHE A 72 -5.04 8.20 -11.22
N LEU A 73 -5.64 7.62 -12.28
CA LEU A 73 -6.00 8.36 -13.49
C LEU A 73 -7.02 9.48 -13.19
N VAL A 74 -8.00 9.21 -12.36
CA VAL A 74 -8.99 10.20 -11.93
C VAL A 74 -8.33 11.33 -11.13
N MET A 75 -7.51 11.00 -10.14
CA MET A 75 -6.79 11.99 -9.32
C MET A 75 -5.81 12.81 -10.15
N TRP A 76 -5.07 12.16 -11.06
CA TRP A 76 -4.15 12.82 -11.98
C TRP A 76 -4.89 13.78 -12.91
N GLY A 77 -6.00 13.34 -13.53
CA GLY A 77 -6.80 14.17 -14.46
C GLY A 77 -7.53 15.33 -13.77
N LEU A 78 -7.96 15.13 -12.51
CA LEU A 78 -8.65 16.15 -11.73
C LEU A 78 -7.72 16.93 -10.78
N SER A 79 -6.41 16.69 -10.82
CA SER A 79 -5.44 17.26 -9.87
C SER A 79 -5.52 18.78 -9.76
N SER A 80 -5.61 19.48 -10.89
CA SER A 80 -5.73 20.94 -10.91
C SER A 80 -7.04 21.44 -10.30
N TRP A 81 -8.17 20.76 -10.59
CA TRP A 81 -9.47 21.13 -10.04
C TRP A 81 -9.54 20.90 -8.53
N ILE A 82 -9.03 19.75 -8.09
CA ILE A 82 -8.94 19.43 -6.65
C ILE A 82 -8.04 20.44 -5.94
N ALA A 83 -6.87 20.73 -6.53
CA ALA A 83 -5.94 21.67 -5.93
C ALA A 83 -6.55 23.05 -5.72
N VAL A 84 -7.24 23.60 -6.72
CA VAL A 84 -7.93 24.91 -6.63
C VAL A 84 -9.09 24.87 -5.63
N ALA A 85 -9.83 23.75 -5.56
CA ALA A 85 -10.98 23.63 -4.66
C ALA A 85 -10.58 23.56 -3.17
N PHE A 86 -9.37 23.06 -2.86
CA PHE A 86 -8.90 22.87 -1.48
C PHE A 86 -7.82 23.84 -1.02
N ALA A 87 -7.29 24.67 -1.92
CA ALA A 87 -6.25 25.66 -1.60
C ALA A 87 -6.82 27.08 -1.68
N ASN A 88 -6.52 27.87 -0.63
CA ASN A 88 -6.77 29.32 -0.64
C ASN A 88 -5.59 30.11 -1.22
N GLU A 89 -4.41 29.49 -1.30
CA GLU A 89 -3.16 30.09 -1.75
C GLU A 89 -2.58 29.31 -2.93
N VAL A 90 -1.94 30.03 -3.85
CA VAL A 90 -1.38 29.44 -5.08
C VAL A 90 -0.29 28.40 -4.77
N GLU A 91 0.54 28.69 -3.76
CA GLU A 91 1.63 27.77 -3.34
C GLU A 91 1.08 26.44 -2.84
N VAL A 92 0.05 26.45 -1.99
CA VAL A 92 -0.62 25.25 -1.49
C VAL A 92 -1.25 24.47 -2.66
N SER A 93 -1.86 25.17 -3.62
CA SER A 93 -2.45 24.54 -4.80
C SER A 93 -1.43 23.77 -5.63
N VAL A 94 -0.27 24.37 -5.89
CA VAL A 94 0.83 23.71 -6.63
C VAL A 94 1.31 22.45 -5.89
N LEU A 95 1.43 22.50 -4.57
CA LEU A 95 1.87 21.35 -3.77
C LEU A 95 0.82 20.22 -3.72
N ILE A 96 -0.48 20.57 -3.64
CA ILE A 96 -1.56 19.57 -3.73
C ILE A 96 -1.55 18.91 -5.10
N GLN A 97 -1.43 19.68 -6.16
CA GLN A 97 -1.36 19.15 -7.53
C GLN A 97 -0.16 18.20 -7.69
N LEU A 98 1.01 18.60 -7.20
CA LEU A 98 2.20 17.77 -7.21
C LEU A 98 2.00 16.44 -6.46
N PHE A 99 1.38 16.48 -5.28
CA PHE A 99 1.03 15.30 -4.49
C PHE A 99 0.13 14.35 -5.29
N LEU A 100 -0.97 14.89 -5.86
CA LEU A 100 -1.97 14.10 -6.60
C LEU A 100 -1.43 13.49 -7.89
N MET A 101 -0.39 14.08 -8.47
CA MET A 101 0.28 13.53 -9.65
C MET A 101 1.25 12.39 -9.34
N ILE A 102 1.86 12.38 -8.16
CA ILE A 102 2.95 11.43 -7.82
C ILE A 102 2.45 10.34 -6.89
N VAL A 103 1.91 10.69 -5.73
CA VAL A 103 1.67 9.74 -4.64
C VAL A 103 0.63 8.66 -4.97
N PRO A 104 -0.49 8.97 -5.68
CA PRO A 104 -1.49 7.97 -6.01
C PRO A 104 -0.98 6.83 -6.91
N LEU A 105 0.12 7.03 -7.64
CA LEU A 105 0.79 5.96 -8.39
C LEU A 105 1.22 4.79 -7.46
N GLY A 106 1.53 5.10 -6.21
CA GLY A 106 1.92 4.11 -5.19
C GLY A 106 0.75 3.39 -4.49
N TYR A 107 -0.51 3.82 -4.68
CA TYR A 107 -1.65 3.27 -3.92
C TYR A 107 -1.93 1.80 -4.24
N GLY A 108 -1.72 1.38 -5.49
CA GLY A 108 -1.85 -0.03 -5.86
C GLY A 108 -0.86 -0.92 -5.10
N MET A 109 0.39 -0.46 -4.98
CA MET A 109 1.43 -1.17 -4.23
C MET A 109 1.14 -1.19 -2.73
N GLN A 110 0.63 -0.10 -2.18
CA GLN A 110 0.15 -0.05 -0.80
C GLN A 110 -1.01 -1.03 -0.58
N GLY A 111 -1.92 -1.15 -1.53
CA GLY A 111 -3.01 -2.13 -1.49
C GLY A 111 -2.49 -3.57 -1.41
N ILE A 112 -1.47 -3.94 -2.20
CA ILE A 112 -0.80 -5.24 -2.10
C ILE A 112 -0.30 -5.49 -0.67
N ILE A 113 0.38 -4.52 -0.07
CA ILE A 113 0.94 -4.66 1.28
C ILE A 113 -0.17 -4.89 2.31
N ILE A 114 -1.25 -4.11 2.25
CA ILE A 114 -2.40 -4.22 3.17
C ILE A 114 -3.05 -5.59 3.05
N LEU A 115 -3.34 -6.03 1.83
CA LEU A 115 -3.98 -7.32 1.56
C LEU A 115 -3.08 -8.51 1.94
N THR A 116 -1.76 -8.39 1.71
CA THR A 116 -0.80 -9.40 2.14
C THR A 116 -0.79 -9.56 3.66
N ASN A 117 -0.73 -8.45 4.40
CA ASN A 117 -0.73 -8.48 5.86
C ASN A 117 -2.02 -9.09 6.42
N SER A 118 -3.19 -8.71 5.88
CA SER A 118 -4.47 -9.27 6.30
C SER A 118 -4.57 -10.77 5.98
N SER A 119 -4.04 -11.19 4.83
CA SER A 119 -4.02 -12.60 4.41
C SER A 119 -3.09 -13.45 5.27
N LEU A 120 -1.90 -12.94 5.63
CA LEU A 120 -0.98 -13.64 6.55
C LEU A 120 -1.57 -13.81 7.94
N ASN A 121 -2.31 -12.82 8.44
CA ASN A 121 -3.05 -12.93 9.70
C ASN A 121 -4.11 -14.05 9.62
N ALA A 122 -4.83 -14.15 8.50
CA ALA A 122 -5.82 -15.21 8.25
C ALA A 122 -5.19 -16.62 8.14
N MET A 123 -3.92 -16.69 7.74
CA MET A 123 -3.14 -17.92 7.67
C MET A 123 -2.44 -18.29 9.00
N HIS A 124 -2.86 -17.69 10.12
CA HIS A 124 -2.24 -17.86 11.45
C HIS A 124 -0.74 -17.50 11.52
N ARG A 125 -0.29 -16.54 10.69
CA ARG A 125 1.10 -16.03 10.70
C ARG A 125 1.18 -14.55 11.11
N PRO A 126 0.64 -14.14 12.28
CA PRO A 126 0.58 -12.73 12.69
C PRO A 126 1.96 -12.12 12.92
N MET A 127 2.93 -12.91 13.39
CA MET A 127 4.31 -12.44 13.58
C MET A 127 4.99 -12.07 12.27
N THR A 128 4.71 -12.80 11.18
CA THR A 128 5.21 -12.47 9.85
C THR A 128 4.60 -11.15 9.35
N ALA A 129 3.28 -10.97 9.53
CA ALA A 129 2.61 -9.72 9.18
C ALA A 129 3.13 -8.53 9.99
N LEU A 130 3.38 -8.71 11.30
CA LEU A 130 4.00 -7.69 12.15
C LEU A 130 5.41 -7.32 11.66
N THR A 131 6.24 -8.32 11.39
CA THR A 131 7.60 -8.12 10.88
C THR A 131 7.59 -7.33 9.56
N LEU A 132 6.70 -7.67 8.61
CA LEU A 132 6.53 -6.92 7.37
C LEU A 132 6.14 -5.46 7.63
N SER A 133 5.26 -5.21 8.60
CA SER A 133 4.83 -3.85 8.96
C SER A 133 5.97 -3.02 9.54
N VAL A 134 6.81 -3.62 10.38
CA VAL A 134 8.00 -2.98 10.96
C VAL A 134 9.04 -2.70 9.87
N ILE A 135 9.34 -3.68 9.02
CA ILE A 135 10.26 -3.52 7.88
C ILE A 135 9.76 -2.43 6.94
N ARG A 136 8.46 -2.43 6.62
CA ARG A 136 7.84 -1.38 5.80
C ARG A 136 8.16 0.00 6.35
N LEU A 137 7.91 0.23 7.64
CA LEU A 137 8.02 1.56 8.24
C LEU A 137 9.49 1.99 8.39
N PHE A 138 10.32 1.14 8.99
CA PHE A 138 11.68 1.53 9.43
C PHE A 138 12.76 1.28 8.38
N VAL A 139 12.56 0.34 7.45
CA VAL A 139 13.58 0.01 6.44
C VAL A 139 13.27 0.67 5.09
N PHE A 140 12.00 0.71 4.69
CA PHE A 140 11.63 1.23 3.39
C PHE A 140 11.00 2.62 3.46
N PHE A 141 9.89 2.79 4.16
CA PHE A 141 9.07 3.99 4.04
C PHE A 141 9.79 5.23 4.57
N VAL A 142 10.26 5.22 5.81
CA VAL A 142 10.93 6.38 6.40
C VAL A 142 12.28 6.64 5.75
N PRO A 143 13.22 5.67 5.62
CA PRO A 143 14.53 5.96 5.06
C PRO A 143 14.49 6.42 3.61
N ILE A 144 13.71 5.75 2.74
CA ILE A 144 13.65 6.07 1.31
C ILE A 144 12.98 7.44 1.09
N SER A 145 11.88 7.73 1.82
CA SER A 145 11.19 9.01 1.68
C SER A 145 12.05 10.17 2.21
N VAL A 146 12.75 9.98 3.33
CA VAL A 146 13.67 10.99 3.88
C VAL A 146 14.87 11.17 2.97
N ALA A 147 15.49 10.09 2.49
CA ALA A 147 16.58 10.19 1.52
C ALA A 147 16.13 10.93 0.24
N GLY A 148 14.94 10.60 -0.29
CA GLY A 148 14.37 11.32 -1.42
C GLY A 148 14.24 12.82 -1.17
N SER A 149 13.82 13.20 0.05
CA SER A 149 13.67 14.61 0.42
C SER A 149 15.00 15.37 0.46
N PHE A 150 16.12 14.72 0.78
CA PHE A 150 17.44 15.36 0.75
C PHE A 150 17.92 15.70 -0.66
N PHE A 151 17.57 14.89 -1.67
CA PHE A 151 18.04 15.10 -3.04
C PHE A 151 17.10 15.97 -3.88
N PHE A 152 15.80 15.90 -3.66
CA PHE A 152 14.78 16.53 -4.51
C PHE A 152 13.67 17.22 -3.72
N GLU A 153 13.91 17.60 -2.47
CA GLU A 153 12.95 18.28 -1.60
C GLU A 153 11.61 17.53 -1.51
N LEU A 154 10.48 18.24 -1.54
CA LEU A 154 9.13 17.65 -1.49
C LEU A 154 8.83 16.69 -2.66
N LYS A 155 9.36 16.97 -3.85
CA LYS A 155 9.19 16.04 -4.99
C LYS A 155 9.85 14.69 -4.72
N GLY A 156 11.06 14.74 -4.14
CA GLY A 156 11.79 13.54 -3.76
C GLY A 156 11.13 12.79 -2.62
N LEU A 157 10.54 13.49 -1.65
CA LEU A 157 9.77 12.87 -0.58
C LEU A 157 8.58 12.10 -1.13
N PHE A 158 7.79 12.68 -2.03
CA PHE A 158 6.63 12.04 -2.65
C PHE A 158 7.05 10.87 -3.56
N ALA A 159 8.07 11.04 -4.38
CA ALA A 159 8.61 9.93 -5.19
C ALA A 159 9.18 8.81 -4.31
N GLY A 160 9.84 9.16 -3.21
CA GLY A 160 10.36 8.22 -2.23
C GLY A 160 9.28 7.36 -1.60
N THR A 161 8.10 7.92 -1.30
CA THR A 161 6.96 7.13 -0.79
C THR A 161 6.48 6.09 -1.81
N VAL A 162 6.44 6.44 -3.09
CA VAL A 162 6.06 5.51 -4.18
C VAL A 162 7.10 4.40 -4.31
N ILE A 163 8.39 4.73 -4.36
CA ILE A 163 9.49 3.75 -4.45
C ILE A 163 9.47 2.81 -3.26
N ALA A 164 9.28 3.34 -2.05
CA ALA A 164 9.20 2.55 -0.84
C ALA A 164 8.02 1.56 -0.88
N ASN A 165 6.85 1.99 -1.37
CA ASN A 165 5.70 1.12 -1.53
C ASN A 165 5.94 0.03 -2.59
N VAL A 166 6.60 0.35 -3.72
CA VAL A 166 6.95 -0.64 -4.74
C VAL A 166 7.91 -1.69 -4.17
N ALA A 167 9.00 -1.27 -3.54
CA ALA A 167 9.96 -2.18 -2.93
C ALA A 167 9.31 -3.09 -1.89
N MET A 168 8.50 -2.52 -1.01
CA MET A 168 7.80 -3.29 0.03
C MET A 168 6.73 -4.21 -0.53
N ALA A 169 6.03 -3.83 -1.61
CA ALA A 169 5.08 -4.72 -2.28
C ALA A 169 5.77 -5.97 -2.84
N CYS A 170 6.96 -5.82 -3.45
CA CYS A 170 7.76 -6.96 -3.91
C CYS A 170 8.13 -7.90 -2.76
N VAL A 171 8.58 -7.35 -1.62
CA VAL A 171 8.89 -8.14 -0.42
C VAL A 171 7.63 -8.85 0.11
N SER A 172 6.51 -8.15 0.17
CA SER A 172 5.24 -8.72 0.64
C SER A 172 4.77 -9.89 -0.22
N LEU A 173 4.85 -9.75 -1.54
CA LEU A 173 4.50 -10.83 -2.49
C LEU A 173 5.43 -12.05 -2.34
N PHE A 174 6.73 -11.82 -2.16
CA PHE A 174 7.70 -12.89 -1.92
C PHE A 174 7.39 -13.65 -0.63
N VAL A 175 7.14 -12.93 0.46
CA VAL A 175 6.83 -13.53 1.76
C VAL A 175 5.51 -14.30 1.70
N PHE A 176 4.49 -13.78 1.03
CA PHE A 176 3.22 -14.50 0.85
C PHE A 176 3.41 -15.80 0.06
N LYS A 177 4.17 -15.77 -1.05
CA LYS A 177 4.47 -16.98 -1.84
C LYS A 177 5.17 -18.03 -1.00
N ARG A 178 6.13 -17.62 -0.16
CA ARG A 178 6.83 -18.53 0.75
C ARG A 178 5.90 -19.10 1.80
N ALA A 179 5.04 -18.27 2.40
CA ALA A 179 4.06 -18.71 3.39
C ALA A 179 3.08 -19.76 2.84
N ILE A 180 2.67 -19.61 1.59
CA ILE A 180 1.83 -20.58 0.89
C ILE A 180 2.59 -21.88 0.61
N ALA A 181 3.85 -21.81 0.16
CA ALA A 181 4.66 -22.99 -0.12
C ALA A 181 4.93 -23.83 1.15
N ASP A 182 5.23 -23.15 2.27
CA ASP A 182 5.36 -23.83 3.57
C ASP A 182 4.07 -24.57 3.94
N PHE A 183 2.91 -23.94 3.73
CA PHE A 183 1.62 -24.53 4.04
C PHE A 183 1.30 -25.74 3.13
N GLU A 184 1.67 -25.71 1.86
CA GLU A 184 1.54 -26.86 0.95
C GLU A 184 2.38 -28.05 1.40
N ASN A 185 3.59 -27.81 1.87
CA ASN A 185 4.48 -28.86 2.37
C ASN A 185 3.94 -29.49 3.66
N ASP A 186 3.34 -28.68 4.56
CA ASP A 186 2.77 -29.16 5.81
C ASP A 186 1.48 -29.97 5.60
N THR A 187 0.73 -29.72 4.52
CA THR A 187 -0.53 -30.40 4.19
C THR A 187 -0.35 -31.56 3.21
N SER A 188 0.81 -31.72 2.59
CA SER A 188 1.13 -32.90 1.78
C SER A 188 1.25 -34.11 2.71
N PRO A 189 0.47 -35.20 2.52
CA PRO A 189 0.64 -36.39 3.34
C PRO A 189 2.09 -36.88 3.18
N VAL A 190 2.75 -37.13 4.33
CA VAL A 190 4.02 -37.85 4.36
C VAL A 190 3.77 -39.13 3.57
N SER A 191 4.35 -39.22 2.37
CA SER A 191 4.32 -40.45 1.57
C SER A 191 4.85 -41.55 2.47
N GLU A 192 3.96 -42.49 2.80
CA GLU A 192 4.21 -43.66 3.58
C GLU A 192 5.58 -44.28 3.26
N GLN A 193 6.43 -44.33 4.28
CA GLN A 193 7.52 -45.31 4.35
C GLN A 193 7.03 -46.60 4.98
#